data_8b21f59fc78ef0c0b92b08067e2a4aff
#
_entry.id   8b21f59fc78ef0c0b92b08067e2a4aff
#
_cell.length_a   1.000
_cell.length_b   1.000
_cell.length_c   1.000
_cell.angle_alpha   90.00
_cell.angle_beta   90.00
_cell.angle_gamma   90.00
#
_symmetry.space_group_name_H-M   'P 1'
#
loop_
_entity.id
_entity.type
_entity.pdbx_description
1 polymer ?
#
loop_
_entity_poly.entity_id
_entity_poly.type
_entity_poly.pdbx_seq_one_letter_code
_entity_poly.pdbx_strand_id
1 'polypeptide(L)'
;EKAGGKKILAQKMAGAVDAGTHPLPRKAGSLHAMNARGCISTVAVRVADIDATDFEQLTAAEMEGRRQAFLYEAFLRDCVPGFAESNIIGLSHQIGVRETRRVHGEYRLTREDCLSVARFEDRVLLCGAPIEDHRAAPDGKSEETVWGYIPGGDAYDVPYRTLVPRGRDEILAIGRCFSATHDAHASCRSMGQTMAMGHAAGLAVALSLEKGCGVRDIPVSDLQQRLRGAGAVLETPRRIAHTAADAWAENFADPPAH
;
A
#
# COMPACT_ATOMS: atom_id res chain seq x y z
N GLU A 1 3.72 -22.12 -8.56
CA GLU A 1 3.51 -20.94 -9.42
C GLU A 1 4.81 -20.59 -10.13
N LYS A 2 4.88 -20.86 -11.42
CA LYS A 2 6.08 -20.57 -12.21
C LYS A 2 6.07 -19.07 -12.56
N ALA A 3 7.24 -18.46 -12.49
CA ALA A 3 7.54 -17.04 -12.68
C ALA A 3 7.12 -16.40 -14.03
N GLY A 4 6.05 -16.85 -14.65
CA GLY A 4 5.49 -16.32 -15.89
C GLY A 4 4.00 -16.02 -15.84
N GLY A 5 3.29 -16.46 -14.79
CA GLY A 5 1.83 -16.38 -14.75
C GLY A 5 1.28 -14.96 -14.78
N LYS A 6 1.87 -14.03 -14.03
CA LYS A 6 1.49 -12.61 -14.05
C LYS A 6 1.68 -11.97 -15.43
N LYS A 7 2.81 -12.26 -16.10
CA LYS A 7 3.12 -11.72 -17.43
C LYS A 7 2.14 -12.26 -18.47
N ILE A 8 1.86 -13.57 -18.44
CA ILE A 8 0.90 -14.21 -19.34
C ILE A 8 -0.51 -13.64 -19.13
N LEU A 9 -0.95 -13.46 -17.88
CA LEU A 9 -2.24 -12.86 -17.58
C LEU A 9 -2.33 -11.44 -18.14
N ALA A 10 -1.33 -10.60 -17.87
CA ALA A 10 -1.28 -9.23 -18.37
C ALA A 10 -1.31 -9.18 -19.91
N GLN A 11 -0.58 -10.05 -20.59
CA GLN A 11 -0.62 -10.16 -22.05
C GLN A 11 -2.00 -10.53 -22.58
N LYS A 12 -2.69 -11.48 -21.92
CA LYS A 12 -4.06 -11.86 -22.28
C LYS A 12 -5.04 -10.72 -22.05
N MET A 13 -4.92 -10.02 -20.92
CA MET A 13 -5.77 -8.85 -20.60
C MET A 13 -5.57 -7.73 -21.63
N ALA A 14 -4.32 -7.39 -21.93
CA ALA A 14 -4.00 -6.39 -22.97
C ALA A 14 -4.56 -6.81 -24.34
N GLY A 15 -4.32 -8.04 -24.75
CA GLY A 15 -4.83 -8.57 -26.03
C GLY A 15 -6.36 -8.54 -26.13
N ALA A 16 -7.07 -8.85 -25.05
CA ALA A 16 -8.54 -8.80 -25.03
C ALA A 16 -9.09 -7.36 -25.14
N VAL A 17 -8.43 -6.39 -24.48
CA VAL A 17 -8.76 -4.98 -24.59
C VAL A 17 -8.47 -4.44 -25.99
N ASP A 18 -7.29 -4.75 -26.53
CA ASP A 18 -6.86 -4.26 -27.85
C ASP A 18 -7.71 -4.86 -28.99
N ALA A 19 -8.20 -6.09 -28.83
CA ALA A 19 -9.15 -6.72 -29.73
C ALA A 19 -10.61 -6.23 -29.55
N GLY A 20 -10.88 -5.43 -28.52
CA GLY A 20 -12.24 -4.95 -28.22
C GLY A 20 -13.21 -6.02 -27.73
N THR A 21 -12.72 -7.21 -27.36
CA THR A 21 -13.58 -8.32 -26.91
C THR A 21 -14.00 -8.19 -25.45
N HIS A 22 -13.14 -7.64 -24.61
CA HIS A 22 -13.42 -7.42 -23.18
C HIS A 22 -12.96 -6.01 -22.77
N PRO A 23 -13.87 -5.10 -22.40
CA PRO A 23 -13.54 -3.72 -22.02
C PRO A 23 -13.01 -3.65 -20.57
N LEU A 24 -11.86 -4.25 -20.32
CA LEU A 24 -11.24 -4.27 -19.01
C LEU A 24 -10.65 -2.91 -18.67
N PRO A 25 -11.01 -2.28 -17.54
CA PRO A 25 -10.46 -0.98 -17.14
C PRO A 25 -8.96 -1.05 -16.85
N ARG A 26 -8.46 -2.21 -16.44
CA ARG A 26 -7.06 -2.45 -16.09
C ARG A 26 -6.51 -3.63 -16.90
N LYS A 27 -5.31 -3.45 -17.47
CA LYS A 27 -4.59 -4.47 -18.26
C LYS A 27 -3.63 -5.33 -17.42
N ALA A 28 -3.70 -5.26 -16.10
CA ALA A 28 -2.87 -6.05 -15.18
C ALA A 28 -3.69 -6.51 -13.98
N GLY A 29 -3.41 -7.68 -13.48
CA GLY A 29 -4.07 -8.27 -12.33
C GLY A 29 -3.23 -9.38 -11.71
N SER A 30 -3.70 -9.94 -10.61
CA SER A 30 -3.06 -11.09 -9.98
C SER A 30 -4.08 -12.16 -9.63
N LEU A 31 -3.63 -13.41 -9.67
CA LEU A 31 -4.37 -14.59 -9.29
C LEU A 31 -3.62 -15.27 -8.16
N HIS A 32 -4.29 -15.52 -7.04
CA HIS A 32 -3.71 -16.14 -5.86
C HIS A 32 -4.50 -17.37 -5.47
N ALA A 33 -3.84 -18.52 -5.40
CA ALA A 33 -4.45 -19.73 -4.88
C ALA A 33 -4.83 -19.53 -3.41
N MET A 34 -6.04 -19.91 -3.05
CA MET A 34 -6.51 -19.88 -1.67
C MET A 34 -6.33 -21.25 -1.02
N ASN A 35 -6.41 -21.28 0.31
CA ASN A 35 -6.35 -22.55 1.08
C ASN A 35 -7.54 -23.47 0.75
N ALA A 36 -8.69 -22.91 0.41
CA ALA A 36 -9.83 -23.67 -0.08
C ALA A 36 -9.53 -24.19 -1.49
N ARG A 37 -9.58 -25.52 -1.67
CA ARG A 37 -9.25 -26.17 -2.93
C ARG A 37 -10.18 -25.72 -4.06
N GLY A 38 -9.58 -25.34 -5.18
CA GLY A 38 -10.33 -24.83 -6.34
C GLY A 38 -10.71 -23.36 -6.26
N CYS A 39 -10.39 -22.68 -5.15
CA CYS A 39 -10.68 -21.26 -5.00
C CYS A 39 -9.47 -20.40 -5.34
N ILE A 40 -9.72 -19.31 -6.07
CA ILE A 40 -8.72 -18.32 -6.48
C ILE A 40 -9.20 -16.94 -6.03
N SER A 41 -8.33 -16.20 -5.36
CA SER A 41 -8.53 -14.77 -5.13
C SER A 41 -7.90 -13.96 -6.25
N THR A 42 -8.60 -12.94 -6.73
CA THR A 42 -8.09 -12.05 -7.77
C THR A 42 -8.02 -10.61 -7.26
N VAL A 43 -7.02 -9.85 -7.72
CA VAL A 43 -6.92 -8.41 -7.52
C VAL A 43 -6.77 -7.79 -8.91
N ALA A 44 -7.91 -7.47 -9.53
CA ALA A 44 -7.96 -6.95 -10.89
C ALA A 44 -8.78 -5.65 -10.98
N VAL A 45 -9.83 -5.53 -10.17
CA VAL A 45 -10.72 -4.37 -10.13
C VAL A 45 -10.00 -3.13 -9.60
N ARG A 46 -10.26 -1.99 -10.24
CA ARG A 46 -9.79 -0.69 -9.77
C ARG A 46 -10.81 0.40 -10.11
N VAL A 47 -11.12 1.23 -9.13
CA VAL A 47 -11.89 2.46 -9.33
C VAL A 47 -10.99 3.62 -8.87
N ALA A 48 -10.74 4.59 -9.76
CA ALA A 48 -9.89 5.74 -9.52
C ALA A 48 -10.71 7.04 -9.55
N ASP A 49 -10.05 8.15 -9.23
CA ASP A 49 -10.57 9.52 -9.35
C ASP A 49 -11.88 9.76 -8.58
N ILE A 50 -11.97 9.18 -7.38
CA ILE A 50 -13.09 9.41 -6.47
C ILE A 50 -12.60 10.07 -5.16
N ASP A 51 -13.41 10.94 -4.61
CA ASP A 51 -13.29 11.35 -3.21
C ASP A 51 -14.08 10.36 -2.33
N ALA A 52 -13.38 9.39 -1.75
CA ALA A 52 -14.01 8.40 -0.87
C ALA A 52 -14.43 8.96 0.52
N THR A 53 -14.32 10.28 0.72
CA THR A 53 -14.94 10.99 1.86
C THR A 53 -16.32 11.55 1.53
N ASP A 54 -16.70 11.52 0.25
CA ASP A 54 -18.02 11.80 -0.27
C ASP A 54 -18.79 10.48 -0.41
N PHE A 55 -19.93 10.37 0.25
CA PHE A 55 -20.69 9.14 0.31
C PHE A 55 -21.36 8.77 -1.04
N GLU A 56 -21.70 9.74 -1.86
CA GLU A 56 -22.29 9.50 -3.19
C GLU A 56 -21.23 8.93 -4.14
N GLN A 57 -20.04 9.52 -4.15
CA GLN A 57 -18.92 9.01 -4.94
C GLN A 57 -18.46 7.63 -4.44
N LEU A 58 -18.43 7.41 -3.13
CA LEU A 58 -18.10 6.10 -2.57
C LEU A 58 -19.14 5.04 -2.97
N THR A 59 -20.42 5.38 -2.96
CA THR A 59 -21.51 4.49 -3.40
C THR A 59 -21.39 4.16 -4.89
N ALA A 60 -21.13 5.17 -5.72
CA ALA A 60 -20.91 4.97 -7.15
C ALA A 60 -19.69 4.06 -7.41
N ALA A 61 -18.60 4.24 -6.63
CA ALA A 61 -17.41 3.41 -6.71
C ALA A 61 -17.68 1.94 -6.32
N GLU A 62 -18.50 1.69 -5.30
CA GLU A 62 -18.96 0.33 -4.94
C GLU A 62 -19.72 -0.34 -6.09
N MET A 63 -20.63 0.38 -6.72
CA MET A 63 -21.39 -0.13 -7.87
C MET A 63 -20.45 -0.43 -9.05
N GLU A 64 -19.56 0.49 -9.37
CA GLU A 64 -18.59 0.31 -10.45
C GLU A 64 -17.63 -0.85 -10.18
N GLY A 65 -17.12 -0.97 -8.94
CA GLY A 65 -16.25 -2.08 -8.55
C GLY A 65 -16.93 -3.44 -8.75
N ARG A 66 -18.20 -3.57 -8.40
CA ARG A 66 -19.00 -4.79 -8.66
C ARG A 66 -19.19 -5.05 -10.14
N ARG A 67 -19.51 -4.02 -10.91
CA ARG A 67 -19.64 -4.13 -12.37
C ARG A 67 -18.33 -4.62 -13.00
N GLN A 68 -17.20 -4.08 -12.60
CA GLN A 68 -15.88 -4.53 -13.06
C GLN A 68 -15.61 -5.99 -12.71
N ALA A 69 -16.00 -6.45 -11.53
CA ALA A 69 -15.80 -7.85 -11.12
C ALA A 69 -16.43 -8.82 -12.10
N PHE A 70 -17.65 -8.54 -12.58
CA PHE A 70 -18.30 -9.38 -13.60
C PHE A 70 -17.65 -9.28 -14.97
N LEU A 71 -17.08 -8.14 -15.35
CA LEU A 71 -16.29 -8.04 -16.59
C LEU A 71 -15.04 -8.92 -16.52
N TYR A 72 -14.35 -8.92 -15.37
CA TYR A 72 -13.18 -9.78 -15.17
C TYR A 72 -13.55 -11.25 -15.08
N GLU A 73 -14.70 -11.62 -14.51
CA GLU A 73 -15.19 -12.98 -14.54
C GLU A 73 -15.37 -13.47 -15.99
N ALA A 74 -16.09 -12.72 -16.82
CA ALA A 74 -16.29 -13.05 -18.23
C ALA A 74 -14.95 -13.23 -18.95
N PHE A 75 -14.02 -12.29 -18.77
CA PHE A 75 -12.67 -12.40 -19.34
C PHE A 75 -11.92 -13.66 -18.86
N LEU A 76 -11.97 -13.98 -17.57
CA LEU A 76 -11.30 -15.15 -17.03
C LEU A 76 -11.86 -16.44 -17.62
N ARG A 77 -13.18 -16.55 -17.74
CA ARG A 77 -13.84 -17.73 -18.32
C ARG A 77 -13.51 -17.91 -19.79
N ASP A 78 -13.50 -16.83 -20.56
CA ASP A 78 -13.30 -16.88 -22.02
C ASP A 78 -11.83 -16.99 -22.41
N CYS A 79 -10.92 -16.38 -21.65
CA CYS A 79 -9.53 -16.18 -22.08
C CYS A 79 -8.50 -16.95 -21.27
N VAL A 80 -8.83 -17.44 -20.06
CA VAL A 80 -7.85 -18.03 -19.15
C VAL A 80 -8.10 -19.53 -18.96
N PRO A 81 -7.18 -20.40 -19.37
CA PRO A 81 -7.34 -21.85 -19.19
C PRO A 81 -7.62 -22.23 -17.72
N GLY A 82 -8.59 -23.11 -17.52
CA GLY A 82 -9.01 -23.58 -16.21
C GLY A 82 -10.11 -22.75 -15.55
N PHE A 83 -10.57 -21.67 -16.19
CA PHE A 83 -11.64 -20.82 -15.66
C PHE A 83 -12.99 -20.97 -16.41
N ALA A 84 -13.08 -21.79 -17.46
CA ALA A 84 -14.29 -21.88 -18.28
C ALA A 84 -15.57 -22.16 -17.47
N GLU A 85 -15.46 -23.00 -16.44
CA GLU A 85 -16.59 -23.37 -15.56
C GLU A 85 -16.54 -22.62 -14.20
N SER A 86 -15.72 -21.57 -14.09
CA SER A 86 -15.60 -20.80 -12.84
C SER A 86 -16.79 -19.85 -12.67
N ASN A 87 -17.03 -19.46 -11.43
CA ASN A 87 -17.98 -18.44 -11.05
C ASN A 87 -17.45 -17.61 -9.86
N ILE A 88 -18.03 -16.44 -9.65
CA ILE A 88 -17.75 -15.62 -8.46
C ILE A 88 -18.45 -16.26 -7.26
N ILE A 89 -17.67 -16.67 -6.26
CA ILE A 89 -18.19 -17.22 -5.00
C ILE A 89 -18.30 -16.14 -3.91
N GLY A 90 -17.70 -15.00 -4.09
CA GLY A 90 -17.78 -13.87 -3.17
C GLY A 90 -17.02 -12.65 -3.66
N LEU A 91 -17.44 -11.50 -3.19
CA LEU A 91 -16.79 -10.21 -3.34
C LEU A 91 -16.47 -9.67 -1.95
N SER A 92 -15.52 -8.73 -1.86
CA SER A 92 -15.29 -8.00 -0.61
C SER A 92 -16.57 -7.27 -0.16
N HIS A 93 -16.73 -7.09 1.14
CA HIS A 93 -17.91 -6.39 1.69
C HIS A 93 -18.02 -4.97 1.16
N GLN A 94 -16.88 -4.32 0.98
CA GLN A 94 -16.75 -2.98 0.42
C GLN A 94 -15.47 -2.87 -0.39
N ILE A 95 -15.37 -1.86 -1.25
CA ILE A 95 -14.13 -1.57 -1.95
C ILE A 95 -13.02 -1.21 -0.98
N GLY A 96 -11.78 -1.60 -1.30
CA GLY A 96 -10.60 -1.28 -0.50
C GLY A 96 -10.12 0.14 -0.76
N VAL A 97 -10.59 1.11 0.02
CA VAL A 97 -10.13 2.50 -0.09
C VAL A 97 -8.68 2.61 0.39
N ARG A 98 -7.77 2.93 -0.52
CA ARG A 98 -6.32 2.99 -0.23
C ARG A 98 -5.88 4.31 0.37
N GLU A 99 -6.50 5.42 -0.01
CA GLU A 99 -6.11 6.76 0.39
C GLU A 99 -7.32 7.70 0.43
N THR A 100 -7.38 8.54 1.47
CA THR A 100 -8.35 9.61 1.63
C THR A 100 -7.70 10.76 2.40
N ARG A 101 -8.23 11.12 3.59
CA ARG A 101 -7.67 12.14 4.48
C ARG A 101 -6.44 11.59 5.20
N ARG A 102 -5.42 12.42 5.29
CA ARG A 102 -4.23 12.20 6.11
C ARG A 102 -4.12 13.34 7.11
N VAL A 103 -3.71 13.03 8.32
CA VAL A 103 -3.51 14.08 9.33
C VAL A 103 -2.26 14.93 9.01
N HIS A 104 -2.24 16.15 9.50
CA HIS A 104 -1.02 16.92 9.62
C HIS A 104 -0.36 16.56 10.95
N GLY A 105 0.61 15.66 10.91
CA GLY A 105 1.40 15.25 12.08
C GLY A 105 2.52 16.24 12.41
N GLU A 106 3.18 16.00 13.55
CA GLU A 106 4.38 16.76 13.92
C GLU A 106 5.52 16.55 12.93
N TYR A 107 5.53 15.42 12.24
CA TYR A 107 6.33 15.16 11.07
C TYR A 107 5.47 14.63 9.92
N ARG A 108 5.83 14.97 8.70
CA ARG A 108 5.20 14.46 7.50
C ARG A 108 6.22 13.66 6.71
N LEU A 109 6.06 12.33 6.69
CA LEU A 109 6.93 11.45 5.93
C LEU A 109 6.88 11.81 4.45
N THR A 110 8.03 11.90 3.79
CA THR A 110 8.16 12.35 2.40
C THR A 110 8.69 11.24 1.49
N ARG A 111 8.53 11.43 0.19
CA ARG A 111 9.16 10.58 -0.82
C ARG A 111 10.68 10.54 -0.67
N GLU A 112 11.26 11.68 -0.40
CA GLU A 112 12.70 11.86 -0.21
C GLU A 112 13.21 11.04 0.97
N ASP A 113 12.45 10.97 2.07
CA ASP A 113 12.77 10.09 3.21
C ASP A 113 12.80 8.62 2.81
N CYS A 114 11.82 8.19 2.00
CA CYS A 114 11.78 6.82 1.51
C CYS A 114 12.99 6.47 0.63
N LEU A 115 13.28 7.32 -0.36
CA LEU A 115 14.29 7.07 -1.38
C LEU A 115 15.73 7.34 -0.90
N SER A 116 15.91 8.18 0.13
CA SER A 116 17.21 8.36 0.80
C SER A 116 17.46 7.35 1.91
N VAL A 117 16.52 6.44 2.15
CA VAL A 117 16.59 5.47 3.27
C VAL A 117 16.79 6.21 4.61
N ALA A 118 15.98 7.27 4.84
CA ALA A 118 16.13 8.17 5.98
C ALA A 118 16.09 7.44 7.32
N ARG A 119 16.87 7.92 8.27
CA ARG A 119 16.97 7.40 9.63
C ARG A 119 16.48 8.45 10.62
N PHE A 120 15.70 8.03 11.60
CA PHE A 120 15.14 8.89 12.63
C PHE A 120 15.41 8.33 14.01
N GLU A 121 15.75 9.19 14.96
CA GLU A 121 15.98 8.79 16.35
C GLU A 121 14.69 8.25 16.99
N ASP A 122 13.55 8.82 16.63
CA ASP A 122 12.22 8.45 17.12
C ASP A 122 11.49 7.42 16.25
N ARG A 123 12.20 6.56 15.53
CA ARG A 123 11.61 5.52 14.68
C ARG A 123 10.81 4.51 15.50
N VAL A 124 9.67 4.10 14.95
CA VAL A 124 8.78 3.11 15.59
C VAL A 124 8.49 1.90 14.70
N LEU A 125 8.84 1.97 13.43
CA LEU A 125 8.84 0.85 12.49
C LEU A 125 9.80 1.13 11.32
N LEU A 126 10.10 0.09 10.58
CA LEU A 126 10.84 0.14 9.32
C LEU A 126 9.92 -0.15 8.14
N CYS A 127 10.16 0.49 7.01
CA CYS A 127 9.44 0.22 5.77
C CYS A 127 10.42 0.05 4.61
N GLY A 128 10.43 -1.15 4.02
CA GLY A 128 11.16 -1.48 2.80
C GLY A 128 10.23 -1.69 1.59
N ALA A 129 8.93 -1.39 1.74
CA ALA A 129 7.99 -1.53 0.64
C ALA A 129 8.22 -0.43 -0.41
N PRO A 130 8.14 -0.76 -1.71
CA PRO A 130 8.28 0.24 -2.75
C PRO A 130 7.13 1.26 -2.72
N ILE A 131 7.36 2.44 -3.28
CA ILE A 131 6.31 3.38 -3.63
C ILE A 131 5.53 2.75 -4.77
N GLU A 132 4.26 2.40 -4.52
CA GLU A 132 3.34 1.87 -5.53
C GLU A 132 2.30 2.94 -5.86
N ASP A 133 2.61 3.77 -6.85
CA ASP A 133 1.74 4.85 -7.28
C ASP A 133 0.95 4.45 -8.53
N HIS A 134 -0.35 4.67 -8.48
CA HIS A 134 -1.28 4.36 -9.54
C HIS A 134 -1.74 5.66 -10.20
N ARG A 135 -1.45 5.81 -11.47
CA ARG A 135 -1.74 7.03 -12.25
C ARG A 135 -2.62 6.71 -13.44
N ALA A 136 -3.35 7.71 -13.92
CA ALA A 136 -3.90 7.64 -15.26
C ALA A 136 -2.73 7.56 -16.26
N ALA A 137 -2.80 6.63 -17.20
CA ALA A 137 -1.80 6.55 -18.25
C ALA A 137 -1.90 7.76 -19.20
N PRO A 138 -0.84 8.09 -19.93
CA PRO A 138 -0.83 9.23 -20.85
C PRO A 138 -1.92 9.17 -21.94
N ASP A 139 -2.44 7.98 -22.24
CA ASP A 139 -3.52 7.77 -23.19
C ASP A 139 -4.90 8.21 -22.67
N GLY A 140 -5.01 8.54 -21.38
CA GLY A 140 -6.25 8.94 -20.70
C GLY A 140 -7.34 7.83 -20.65
N LYS A 141 -7.01 6.61 -21.07
CA LYS A 141 -7.95 5.48 -21.20
C LYS A 141 -7.57 4.28 -20.33
N SER A 142 -6.32 4.21 -19.93
CA SER A 142 -5.79 3.14 -19.10
C SER A 142 -5.10 3.70 -17.88
N GLU A 143 -4.75 2.82 -16.96
CA GLU A 143 -4.00 3.16 -15.76
C GLU A 143 -2.65 2.46 -15.78
N GLU A 144 -1.63 3.15 -15.31
CA GLU A 144 -0.30 2.60 -15.09
C GLU A 144 0.03 2.56 -13.59
N THR A 145 0.94 1.69 -13.23
CA THR A 145 1.53 1.66 -11.89
C THR A 145 2.99 2.08 -11.99
N VAL A 146 3.34 3.18 -11.34
CA VAL A 146 4.71 3.65 -11.24
C VAL A 146 5.32 3.14 -9.96
N TRP A 147 6.50 2.52 -10.07
CA TRP A 147 7.19 1.89 -8.95
C TRP A 147 8.43 2.68 -8.57
N GLY A 148 8.55 3.06 -7.27
CA GLY A 148 9.77 3.59 -6.68
C GLY A 148 10.32 2.59 -5.66
N TYR A 149 11.37 1.85 -6.03
CA TYR A 149 11.95 0.85 -5.13
C TYR A 149 12.86 1.51 -4.10
N ILE A 150 12.85 0.95 -2.87
CA ILE A 150 13.77 1.43 -1.83
C ILE A 150 15.19 0.95 -2.16
N PRO A 151 16.17 1.86 -2.24
CA PRO A 151 17.52 1.55 -2.67
C PRO A 151 18.18 0.44 -1.87
N GLY A 152 18.98 -0.38 -2.54
CA GLY A 152 19.79 -1.44 -1.93
C GLY A 152 18.97 -2.56 -1.27
N GLY A 153 17.66 -2.62 -1.45
CA GLY A 153 16.78 -3.54 -0.73
C GLY A 153 16.78 -3.28 0.79
N ASP A 154 17.07 -2.04 1.19
CA ASP A 154 17.06 -1.56 2.57
C ASP A 154 15.65 -1.16 3.01
N ALA A 155 15.52 -0.54 4.16
CA ALA A 155 14.28 0.00 4.69
C ALA A 155 14.54 1.36 5.35
N TYR A 156 13.66 2.31 5.11
CA TYR A 156 13.68 3.60 5.80
C TYR A 156 12.93 3.54 7.13
N ASP A 157 13.24 4.47 8.02
CA ASP A 157 12.58 4.61 9.31
C ASP A 157 11.28 5.40 9.17
N VAL A 158 10.26 5.01 9.94
CA VAL A 158 9.04 5.80 10.12
C VAL A 158 9.03 6.35 11.55
N PRO A 159 9.13 7.68 11.71
CA PRO A 159 9.24 8.29 13.03
C PRO A 159 7.89 8.36 13.75
N TYR A 160 7.92 8.28 15.09
CA TYR A 160 6.73 8.38 15.96
C TYR A 160 5.90 9.64 15.67
N ARG A 161 6.57 10.75 15.41
CA ARG A 161 5.96 12.05 15.11
C ARG A 161 5.02 12.05 13.90
N THR A 162 5.09 11.04 13.02
CA THR A 162 4.11 10.88 11.93
C THR A 162 2.75 10.41 12.41
N LEU A 163 2.69 9.81 13.60
CA LEU A 163 1.47 9.31 14.23
C LEU A 163 0.82 10.34 15.17
N VAL A 164 1.52 11.43 15.50
CA VAL A 164 1.10 12.47 16.43
C VAL A 164 0.50 13.66 15.68
N PRO A 165 -0.82 13.87 15.69
CA PRO A 165 -1.44 15.01 15.01
C PRO A 165 -1.02 16.35 15.61
N ARG A 166 -0.71 17.32 14.76
CA ARG A 166 -0.31 18.66 15.19
C ARG A 166 -1.47 19.39 15.86
N GLY A 167 -1.21 19.99 17.00
CA GLY A 167 -2.18 20.79 17.75
C GLY A 167 -3.37 19.98 18.28
N ARG A 168 -3.19 18.69 18.49
CA ARG A 168 -4.16 17.80 19.15
C ARG A 168 -3.43 16.94 20.17
N ASP A 169 -3.98 16.89 21.37
CA ASP A 169 -3.48 16.06 22.45
C ASP A 169 -4.31 14.77 22.57
N GLU A 170 -3.77 13.78 23.26
CA GLU A 170 -4.43 12.50 23.59
C GLU A 170 -4.96 11.71 22.38
N ILE A 171 -4.39 11.95 21.19
CA ILE A 171 -4.78 11.23 19.97
C ILE A 171 -3.57 10.81 19.16
N LEU A 172 -3.61 9.60 18.61
CA LEU A 172 -2.68 9.10 17.60
C LEU A 172 -3.43 8.74 16.32
N ALA A 173 -2.87 9.07 15.19
CA ALA A 173 -3.41 8.74 13.86
C ALA A 173 -2.52 7.69 13.20
N ILE A 174 -3.09 6.50 12.98
CA ILE A 174 -2.37 5.35 12.42
C ILE A 174 -3.04 4.82 11.16
N GLY A 175 -2.35 3.91 10.46
CA GLY A 175 -2.88 3.29 9.27
C GLY A 175 -3.07 4.29 8.13
N ARG A 176 -4.18 4.21 7.42
CA ARG A 176 -4.44 5.01 6.21
C ARG A 176 -4.36 6.53 6.39
N CYS A 177 -4.58 7.04 7.60
CA CYS A 177 -4.63 8.48 7.88
C CYS A 177 -3.36 9.04 8.54
N PHE A 178 -2.28 8.27 8.70
CA PHE A 178 -1.03 8.79 9.25
C PHE A 178 -0.42 9.91 8.38
N SER A 179 0.48 10.70 8.96
CA SER A 179 1.03 11.89 8.30
C SER A 179 2.14 11.55 7.29
N ALA A 180 1.81 11.62 6.01
CA ALA A 180 2.75 11.39 4.91
C ALA A 180 2.37 12.19 3.65
N THR A 181 3.31 12.36 2.73
CA THR A 181 3.00 12.75 1.34
C THR A 181 2.31 11.59 0.63
N HIS A 182 1.75 11.85 -0.56
CA HIS A 182 1.12 10.81 -1.37
C HIS A 182 2.06 9.63 -1.65
N ASP A 183 3.27 9.92 -2.12
CA ASP A 183 4.26 8.91 -2.48
C ASP A 183 4.73 8.08 -1.26
N ALA A 184 5.08 8.74 -0.15
CA ALA A 184 5.47 8.05 1.07
C ALA A 184 4.32 7.21 1.65
N HIS A 185 3.08 7.72 1.56
CA HIS A 185 1.90 6.97 1.93
C HIS A 185 1.72 5.74 1.05
N ALA A 186 1.93 5.86 -0.27
CA ALA A 186 1.84 4.75 -1.22
C ALA A 186 2.82 3.61 -0.90
N SER A 187 3.97 3.92 -0.30
CA SER A 187 4.93 2.92 0.23
C SER A 187 4.48 2.33 1.57
N CYS A 188 4.03 3.17 2.52
CA CYS A 188 3.88 2.79 3.93
C CYS A 188 2.44 2.45 4.35
N ARG A 189 1.52 2.26 3.40
CA ARG A 189 0.08 1.96 3.66
C ARG A 189 -0.30 0.48 3.60
N SER A 190 0.65 -0.41 3.37
CA SER A 190 0.35 -1.84 3.30
C SER A 190 0.12 -2.45 4.69
N MET A 191 -0.50 -3.64 4.74
CA MET A 191 -0.95 -4.25 6.00
C MET A 191 0.16 -4.39 7.04
N GLY A 192 1.36 -4.82 6.65
CA GLY A 192 2.48 -4.99 7.59
C GLY A 192 2.83 -3.69 8.30
N GLN A 193 2.97 -2.60 7.56
CA GLN A 193 3.29 -1.28 8.11
C GLN A 193 2.17 -0.72 8.98
N THR A 194 0.92 -0.86 8.55
CA THR A 194 -0.22 -0.38 9.35
C THR A 194 -0.44 -1.18 10.62
N MET A 195 -0.17 -2.49 10.61
CA MET A 195 -0.14 -3.32 11.83
C MET A 195 0.99 -2.89 12.77
N ALA A 196 2.18 -2.60 12.25
CA ALA A 196 3.29 -2.08 13.05
C ALA A 196 2.99 -0.70 13.65
N MET A 197 2.30 0.19 12.92
CA MET A 197 1.79 1.45 13.48
C MET A 197 0.82 1.20 14.63
N GLY A 198 -0.10 0.23 14.48
CA GLY A 198 -1.03 -0.18 15.54
C GLY A 198 -0.31 -0.70 16.78
N HIS A 199 0.72 -1.52 16.60
CA HIS A 199 1.56 -2.03 17.69
C HIS A 199 2.27 -0.87 18.42
N ALA A 200 2.89 0.04 17.67
CA ALA A 200 3.55 1.20 18.26
C ALA A 200 2.58 2.11 19.02
N ALA A 201 1.41 2.41 18.44
CA ALA A 201 0.40 3.24 19.07
C ALA A 201 -0.18 2.61 20.35
N GLY A 202 -0.47 1.30 20.34
CA GLY A 202 -0.96 0.59 21.52
C GLY A 202 0.04 0.63 22.68
N LEU A 203 1.33 0.38 22.41
CA LEU A 203 2.37 0.49 23.43
C LEU A 203 2.60 1.94 23.89
N ALA A 204 2.47 2.92 22.99
CA ALA A 204 2.58 4.32 23.33
C ALA A 204 1.47 4.77 24.30
N VAL A 205 0.22 4.36 24.06
CA VAL A 205 -0.92 4.63 24.95
C VAL A 205 -0.72 3.96 26.31
N ALA A 206 -0.30 2.71 26.36
CA ALA A 206 0.00 2.03 27.60
C ALA A 206 1.09 2.76 28.41
N LEU A 207 2.17 3.17 27.73
CA LEU A 207 3.27 3.92 28.36
C LEU A 207 2.83 5.30 28.87
N SER A 208 1.98 6.00 28.11
CA SER A 208 1.37 7.28 28.50
C SER A 208 0.58 7.16 29.80
N LEU A 209 -0.29 6.16 29.91
CA LEU A 209 -1.08 5.88 31.11
C LEU A 209 -0.20 5.53 32.33
N GLU A 210 0.80 4.68 32.14
CA GLU A 210 1.72 4.29 33.22
C GLU A 210 2.56 5.47 33.74
N LYS A 211 2.96 6.37 32.85
CA LYS A 211 3.78 7.55 33.21
C LYS A 211 2.93 8.77 33.63
N GLY A 212 1.63 8.72 33.43
CA GLY A 212 0.75 9.86 33.71
C GLY A 212 1.04 11.08 32.84
N CYS A 213 1.47 10.87 31.59
CA CYS A 213 1.75 11.93 30.60
C CYS A 213 0.93 11.74 29.34
N GLY A 214 0.83 12.78 28.49
CA GLY A 214 0.17 12.68 27.20
C GLY A 214 0.89 11.76 26.21
N VAL A 215 0.18 11.21 25.22
CA VAL A 215 0.79 10.37 24.17
C VAL A 215 1.86 11.10 23.37
N ARG A 216 1.77 12.43 23.32
CA ARG A 216 2.75 13.32 22.70
C ARG A 216 4.07 13.39 23.48
N ASP A 217 4.01 13.26 24.80
CA ASP A 217 5.10 13.55 25.74
C ASP A 217 5.80 12.28 26.23
N ILE A 218 5.45 11.11 25.72
CA ILE A 218 6.09 9.86 26.10
C ILE A 218 7.58 9.88 25.72
N PRO A 219 8.47 9.31 26.54
CA PRO A 219 9.86 9.06 26.14
C PRO A 219 9.90 8.02 25.04
N VAL A 220 10.24 8.42 23.81
CA VAL A 220 10.25 7.50 22.66
C VAL A 220 11.27 6.40 22.82
N SER A 221 12.36 6.62 23.54
CA SER A 221 13.34 5.58 23.91
C SER A 221 12.70 4.41 24.67
N ASP A 222 11.78 4.72 25.60
CA ASP A 222 11.08 3.69 26.37
C ASP A 222 10.09 2.91 25.49
N LEU A 223 9.41 3.62 24.57
CA LEU A 223 8.56 3.00 23.57
C LEU A 223 9.37 2.05 22.67
N GLN A 224 10.52 2.49 22.19
CA GLN A 224 11.42 1.66 21.37
C GLN A 224 11.93 0.44 22.13
N GLN A 225 12.25 0.57 23.41
CA GLN A 225 12.65 -0.56 24.24
C GLN A 225 11.51 -1.59 24.35
N ARG A 226 10.27 -1.14 24.55
CA ARG A 226 9.09 -2.03 24.61
C ARG A 226 8.83 -2.71 23.26
N LEU A 227 8.92 -1.95 22.18
CA LEU A 227 8.78 -2.49 20.82
C LEU A 227 9.79 -3.61 20.55
N ARG A 228 11.07 -3.39 20.88
CA ARG A 228 12.12 -4.43 20.75
C ARG A 228 11.83 -5.63 21.65
N GLY A 229 11.44 -5.39 22.91
CA GLY A 229 11.06 -6.45 23.85
C GLY A 229 9.87 -7.29 23.38
N ALA A 230 8.98 -6.70 22.58
CA ALA A 230 7.85 -7.38 21.94
C ALA A 230 8.18 -7.95 20.55
N GLY A 231 9.47 -7.96 20.14
CA GLY A 231 9.93 -8.56 18.89
C GLY A 231 9.83 -7.65 17.65
N ALA A 232 9.55 -6.35 17.81
CA ALA A 232 9.56 -5.42 16.68
C ALA A 232 10.98 -5.20 16.16
N VAL A 233 11.13 -5.20 14.84
CA VAL A 233 12.40 -4.91 14.16
C VAL A 233 12.48 -3.41 13.91
N LEU A 234 13.38 -2.73 14.59
CA LEU A 234 13.61 -1.29 14.44
C LEU A 234 14.96 -0.96 13.79
N GLU A 235 15.71 -1.97 13.35
CA GLU A 235 17.03 -1.80 12.74
C GLU A 235 17.23 -2.84 11.64
N THR A 236 17.88 -2.42 10.56
CA THR A 236 18.32 -3.34 9.51
C THR A 236 19.85 -3.50 9.58
N PRO A 237 20.41 -4.66 9.27
CA PRO A 237 21.84 -4.88 9.21
C PRO A 237 22.51 -4.12 8.03
N ARG A 238 21.73 -3.73 7.03
CA ARG A 238 22.22 -3.00 5.86
C ARG A 238 21.89 -1.52 6.02
N ARG A 239 22.92 -0.68 6.02
CA ARG A 239 22.77 0.77 5.98
C ARG A 239 23.58 1.29 4.80
N ILE A 240 22.89 1.53 3.70
CA ILE A 240 23.47 2.12 2.51
C ILE A 240 23.10 3.60 2.53
N ALA A 241 24.09 4.49 2.41
CA ALA A 241 23.84 5.91 2.24
C ALA A 241 23.49 6.16 0.76
N HIS A 242 22.26 6.59 0.52
CA HIS A 242 21.80 7.01 -0.81
C HIS A 242 21.31 8.44 -0.76
N THR A 243 21.44 9.16 -1.87
CA THR A 243 20.70 10.40 -2.06
C THR A 243 19.33 10.10 -2.69
N ALA A 244 18.32 10.91 -2.39
CA ALA A 244 16.98 10.74 -2.98
C ALA A 244 17.02 10.88 -4.51
N ALA A 245 17.91 11.69 -5.05
CA ALA A 245 18.10 11.85 -6.49
C ALA A 245 18.64 10.59 -7.16
N ASP A 246 19.66 9.96 -6.56
CA ASP A 246 20.25 8.72 -7.08
C ASP A 246 19.23 7.59 -7.05
N ALA A 247 18.50 7.46 -5.96
CA ALA A 247 17.46 6.45 -5.79
C ALA A 247 16.33 6.61 -6.83
N TRP A 248 15.95 7.84 -7.13
CA TRP A 248 14.93 8.11 -8.14
C TRP A 248 15.39 7.72 -9.54
N ALA A 249 16.63 8.08 -9.91
CA ALA A 249 17.19 7.75 -11.20
C ALA A 249 17.33 6.23 -11.44
N GLU A 250 17.68 5.47 -10.38
CA GLU A 250 17.82 4.01 -10.46
C GLU A 250 16.48 3.26 -10.48
N ASN A 251 15.45 3.78 -9.82
CA ASN A 251 14.23 3.04 -9.50
C ASN A 251 13.04 3.34 -10.42
N PHE A 252 13.12 4.38 -11.25
CA PHE A 252 12.10 4.66 -12.27
C PHE A 252 12.52 4.23 -13.68
N ALA A 253 13.71 3.66 -13.84
CA ALA A 253 13.97 2.77 -14.94
C ALA A 253 13.18 1.47 -14.77
N ASP A 254 12.80 0.82 -15.85
CA ASP A 254 11.94 -0.36 -15.85
C ASP A 254 12.23 -1.34 -14.70
N PRO A 255 11.18 -1.89 -14.05
CA PRO A 255 11.38 -2.85 -12.97
C PRO A 255 12.22 -4.02 -13.48
N PRO A 256 13.18 -4.52 -12.68
CA PRO A 256 13.94 -5.68 -13.06
C PRO A 256 12.99 -6.82 -13.43
N ALA A 257 13.25 -7.45 -14.57
CA ALA A 257 12.49 -8.60 -15.04
C ALA A 257 12.62 -9.73 -13.98
N HIS A 258 11.56 -9.97 -13.22
CA HIS A 258 11.44 -11.09 -12.29
C HIS A 258 10.81 -12.31 -12.95
#